data_e5ddf443479ad21617d1d71f5c6a4cb7
#
_entry.id   e5ddf443479ad21617d1d71f5c6a4cb7
#
_cell.length_a   1.000
_cell.length_b   1.000
_cell.length_c   1.000
_cell.angle_alpha   90.00
_cell.angle_beta   90.00
_cell.angle_gamma   90.00
#
_symmetry.space_group_name_H-M   'P 1'
#
loop_
_entity.id
_entity.type
_entity.pdbx_description
1 polymer ?
#
loop_
_entity_poly.entity_id
_entity_poly.type
_entity_poly.pdbx_seq_one_letter_code
_entity_poly.pdbx_strand_id
1 'polypeptide(L)'
;MVLLGARQVGKTTLAKIIAKEIDSIYLDLEAPEDLLKLSDPTSFLSAHAGKLVILDEIQRIPNLFPVLRGLIDKGREQGHRAGRFLLLGSASMELMRQSLESLAGRISYIEMGGLNLMEIDDNPEDRQTLWLRGGFPDSYLASDEDAALDWLENLIRTYLERDTPQLGFRVPAVMLRRLWTMLAHLQGETINYSKLASNLEVDAKTVSHYIDILTDLLLLRRLEPWHANVKKRVVKSPRYYVRDSGILHRLLGINSQDTLLSNPVLGKSWEGFAVENILSVLPSRAESYFYRTAAGAEIDLVIKMPSAEIWAIEIKYGIAPKVGKHYSQTCNDVGATHKYVVYGGDDEFPLGNDVSVISLSMLMQRLSL
;
A
#
# COMPACT_ATOMS: atom_id res chain seq x y z
N MET A 1 13.64 -10.05 -9.59
CA MET A 1 12.79 -9.02 -9.00
C MET A 1 11.50 -9.65 -8.51
N VAL A 2 10.93 -9.21 -7.39
CA VAL A 2 9.59 -9.59 -6.91
C VAL A 2 8.69 -8.37 -6.97
N LEU A 3 7.54 -8.51 -7.59
CA LEU A 3 6.46 -7.53 -7.62
C LEU A 3 5.33 -8.04 -6.71
N LEU A 4 5.19 -7.41 -5.56
CA LEU A 4 4.13 -7.69 -4.59
C LEU A 4 3.03 -6.65 -4.71
N GLY A 5 1.81 -7.02 -4.38
CA GLY A 5 0.69 -6.08 -4.41
C GLY A 5 -0.62 -6.79 -4.12
N ALA A 6 -1.62 -6.05 -3.70
CA ALA A 6 -2.95 -6.58 -3.49
C ALA A 6 -3.47 -7.31 -4.76
N ARG A 7 -4.42 -8.21 -4.61
CA ARG A 7 -5.03 -8.88 -5.76
C ARG A 7 -5.74 -7.84 -6.65
N GLN A 8 -5.71 -8.03 -7.97
CA GLN A 8 -6.39 -7.17 -8.95
C GLN A 8 -5.87 -5.72 -9.08
N VAL A 9 -4.68 -5.40 -8.58
CA VAL A 9 -4.01 -4.09 -8.79
C VAL A 9 -3.31 -3.98 -10.16
N GLY A 10 -3.34 -5.03 -11.01
CA GLY A 10 -2.76 -4.98 -12.37
C GLY A 10 -1.40 -5.64 -12.52
N LYS A 11 -0.85 -6.36 -11.53
CA LYS A 11 0.48 -7.04 -11.60
C LYS A 11 0.63 -7.92 -12.84
N THR A 12 -0.31 -8.82 -13.08
CA THR A 12 -0.34 -9.72 -14.24
C THR A 12 -0.38 -8.95 -15.56
N THR A 13 -1.17 -7.88 -15.61
CA THR A 13 -1.27 -7.00 -16.80
C THR A 13 0.08 -6.34 -17.08
N LEU A 14 0.71 -5.74 -16.08
CA LEU A 14 2.04 -5.14 -16.21
C LEU A 14 3.09 -6.19 -16.66
N ALA A 15 3.08 -7.37 -16.05
CA ALA A 15 3.99 -8.46 -16.41
C ALA A 15 3.81 -8.91 -17.87
N LYS A 16 2.57 -8.98 -18.36
CA LYS A 16 2.26 -9.30 -19.77
C LYS A 16 2.68 -8.19 -20.73
N ILE A 17 2.64 -6.92 -20.32
CA ILE A 17 3.18 -5.80 -21.11
C ILE A 17 4.70 -5.94 -21.22
N ILE A 18 5.40 -6.15 -20.11
CA ILE A 18 6.85 -6.40 -20.09
C ILE A 18 7.22 -7.61 -20.95
N ALA A 19 6.42 -8.66 -20.90
CA ALA A 19 6.65 -9.89 -21.70
C ALA A 19 6.58 -9.68 -23.22
N LYS A 20 5.91 -8.63 -23.70
CA LYS A 20 5.87 -8.28 -25.13
C LYS A 20 7.13 -7.56 -25.60
N GLU A 21 7.81 -6.87 -24.68
CA GLU A 21 9.00 -6.06 -24.98
C GLU A 21 10.31 -6.85 -24.84
N ILE A 22 10.29 -7.96 -24.07
CA ILE A 22 11.49 -8.74 -23.72
C ILE A 22 11.24 -10.20 -24.07
N ASP A 23 12.25 -10.91 -24.66
CA ASP A 23 12.16 -12.36 -24.86
C ASP A 23 11.97 -13.06 -23.51
N SER A 24 10.78 -13.58 -23.31
CA SER A 24 10.32 -14.03 -22.00
C SER A 24 9.46 -15.29 -22.06
N ILE A 25 9.32 -15.94 -20.91
CA ILE A 25 8.38 -17.02 -20.67
C ILE A 25 7.50 -16.61 -19.49
N TYR A 26 6.20 -16.61 -19.69
CA TYR A 26 5.23 -16.39 -18.65
C TYR A 26 4.62 -17.72 -18.21
N LEU A 27 4.60 -17.96 -16.89
CA LEU A 27 3.98 -19.13 -16.27
C LEU A 27 3.00 -18.65 -15.20
N ASP A 28 1.76 -19.08 -15.34
CA ASP A 28 0.71 -18.91 -14.32
C ASP A 28 0.70 -20.11 -13.39
N LEU A 29 1.14 -19.93 -12.15
CA LEU A 29 1.23 -21.02 -11.17
C LEU A 29 -0.15 -21.39 -10.56
N GLU A 30 -1.25 -20.81 -11.05
CA GLU A 30 -2.60 -21.33 -10.83
C GLU A 30 -3.05 -22.28 -11.96
N ALA A 31 -2.41 -22.23 -13.14
CA ALA A 31 -2.75 -23.06 -14.28
C ALA A 31 -2.10 -24.46 -14.23
N PRO A 32 -2.88 -25.55 -14.28
CA PRO A 32 -2.34 -26.93 -14.23
C PRO A 32 -1.31 -27.24 -15.32
N GLU A 33 -1.48 -26.68 -16.51
CA GLU A 33 -0.58 -26.86 -17.66
C GLU A 33 0.82 -26.22 -17.42
N ASP A 34 0.87 -25.07 -16.72
CA ASP A 34 2.14 -24.43 -16.38
C ASP A 34 2.81 -25.12 -15.19
N LEU A 35 2.02 -25.65 -14.25
CA LEU A 35 2.51 -26.50 -13.18
C LEU A 35 3.19 -27.77 -13.73
N LEU A 36 2.64 -28.39 -14.76
CA LEU A 36 3.24 -29.55 -15.42
C LEU A 36 4.61 -29.24 -16.03
N LYS A 37 4.82 -28.06 -16.58
CA LYS A 37 6.14 -27.61 -17.09
C LYS A 37 7.19 -27.53 -15.99
N LEU A 38 6.77 -27.27 -14.77
CA LEU A 38 7.60 -27.21 -13.57
C LEU A 38 7.66 -28.51 -12.77
N SER A 39 7.31 -29.67 -13.36
CA SER A 39 7.49 -30.99 -12.73
C SER A 39 8.97 -31.28 -12.45
N ASP A 40 9.87 -30.86 -13.34
CA ASP A 40 11.32 -30.70 -13.07
C ASP A 40 11.71 -29.22 -13.31
N PRO A 41 11.58 -28.37 -12.28
CA PRO A 41 11.82 -26.94 -12.42
C PRO A 41 13.27 -26.62 -12.73
N THR A 42 14.22 -27.44 -12.28
CA THR A 42 15.65 -27.22 -12.53
C THR A 42 15.97 -27.37 -14.01
N SER A 43 15.50 -28.44 -14.64
CA SER A 43 15.73 -28.71 -16.07
C SER A 43 15.00 -27.67 -16.93
N PHE A 44 13.71 -27.41 -16.65
CA PHE A 44 12.93 -26.45 -17.42
C PHE A 44 13.53 -25.03 -17.36
N LEU A 45 13.81 -24.51 -16.17
CA LEU A 45 14.32 -23.15 -15.99
C LEU A 45 15.77 -23.01 -16.49
N SER A 46 16.57 -24.09 -16.49
CA SER A 46 17.92 -24.08 -17.06
C SER A 46 17.92 -24.04 -18.59
N ALA A 47 16.99 -24.74 -19.23
CA ALA A 47 16.80 -24.71 -20.68
C ALA A 47 16.43 -23.31 -21.21
N HIS A 48 15.88 -22.47 -20.34
CA HIS A 48 15.44 -21.10 -20.66
C HIS A 48 16.33 -20.02 -20.00
N ALA A 49 17.61 -20.31 -19.77
CA ALA A 49 18.53 -19.42 -19.06
C ALA A 49 18.76 -18.06 -19.74
N GLY A 50 18.53 -17.96 -21.07
CA GLY A 50 18.67 -16.71 -21.85
C GLY A 50 17.44 -15.82 -21.88
N LYS A 51 16.33 -16.24 -21.24
CA LYS A 51 15.05 -15.52 -21.27
C LYS A 51 14.69 -14.97 -19.90
N LEU A 52 13.85 -13.92 -19.86
CA LEU A 52 13.15 -13.50 -18.65
C LEU A 52 12.08 -14.56 -18.33
N VAL A 53 12.13 -15.17 -17.17
CA VAL A 53 11.07 -16.06 -16.68
C VAL A 53 10.18 -15.30 -15.70
N ILE A 54 8.90 -15.19 -16.06
CA ILE A 54 7.86 -14.55 -15.24
C ILE A 54 7.07 -15.66 -14.57
N LEU A 55 7.03 -15.63 -13.24
CA LEU A 55 6.32 -16.62 -12.41
C LEU A 55 5.21 -15.88 -11.66
N ASP A 56 3.97 -16.06 -12.10
CA ASP A 56 2.80 -15.44 -11.49
C ASP A 56 2.24 -16.31 -10.37
N GLU A 57 1.76 -15.68 -9.29
CA GLU A 57 1.26 -16.32 -8.05
C GLU A 57 2.30 -17.26 -7.41
N ILE A 58 3.56 -16.78 -7.29
CA ILE A 58 4.73 -17.56 -6.81
C ILE A 58 4.51 -18.21 -5.43
N GLN A 59 3.64 -17.66 -4.58
CA GLN A 59 3.31 -18.22 -3.27
C GLN A 59 2.64 -19.61 -3.35
N ARG A 60 2.14 -20.00 -4.53
CA ARG A 60 1.55 -21.33 -4.76
C ARG A 60 2.58 -22.46 -4.69
N ILE A 61 3.85 -22.15 -4.99
CA ILE A 61 4.92 -23.16 -5.02
C ILE A 61 6.11 -22.70 -4.15
N PRO A 62 6.02 -22.73 -2.82
CA PRO A 62 7.11 -22.30 -1.93
C PRO A 62 8.42 -23.09 -2.16
N ASN A 63 8.31 -24.35 -2.56
CA ASN A 63 9.48 -25.22 -2.82
C ASN A 63 10.28 -24.79 -4.06
N LEU A 64 9.80 -23.86 -4.86
CA LEU A 64 10.52 -23.30 -6.00
C LEU A 64 11.64 -22.35 -5.59
N PHE A 65 11.52 -21.66 -4.46
CA PHE A 65 12.48 -20.65 -4.02
C PHE A 65 13.93 -21.19 -3.86
N PRO A 66 14.17 -22.38 -3.27
CA PRO A 66 15.53 -22.96 -3.24
C PRO A 66 16.09 -23.25 -4.63
N VAL A 67 15.26 -23.69 -5.59
CA VAL A 67 15.67 -23.93 -6.98
C VAL A 67 16.07 -22.62 -7.64
N LEU A 68 15.24 -21.57 -7.50
CA LEU A 68 15.54 -20.24 -8.03
C LEU A 68 16.86 -19.69 -7.46
N ARG A 69 17.13 -19.90 -6.17
CA ARG A 69 18.40 -19.53 -5.54
C ARG A 69 19.59 -20.17 -6.27
N GLY A 70 19.55 -21.50 -6.43
CA GLY A 70 20.63 -22.22 -7.10
C GLY A 70 20.87 -21.75 -8.54
N LEU A 71 19.78 -21.49 -9.28
CA LEU A 71 19.86 -20.99 -10.66
C LEU A 71 20.38 -19.56 -10.75
N ILE A 72 20.03 -18.70 -9.78
CA ILE A 72 20.55 -17.31 -9.71
C ILE A 72 22.05 -17.34 -9.41
N ASP A 73 22.49 -18.16 -8.44
CA ASP A 73 23.90 -18.27 -8.09
C ASP A 73 24.74 -18.77 -9.28
N LYS A 74 24.29 -19.83 -9.94
CA LYS A 74 24.92 -20.34 -11.16
C LYS A 74 24.97 -19.29 -12.29
N GLY A 75 23.90 -18.52 -12.47
CA GLY A 75 23.87 -17.43 -13.45
C GLY A 75 24.90 -16.33 -13.13
N ARG A 76 25.05 -15.98 -11.84
CA ARG A 76 26.03 -14.98 -11.38
C ARG A 76 27.49 -15.43 -11.67
N GLU A 77 27.79 -16.70 -11.46
CA GLU A 77 29.12 -17.30 -11.82
C GLU A 77 29.39 -17.17 -13.32
N GLN A 78 28.35 -17.19 -14.15
CA GLN A 78 28.42 -17.03 -15.60
C GLN A 78 28.37 -15.57 -16.08
N GLY A 79 28.36 -14.60 -15.14
CA GLY A 79 28.31 -13.16 -15.44
C GLY A 79 26.87 -12.57 -15.56
N HIS A 80 25.81 -13.37 -15.44
CA HIS A 80 24.41 -12.92 -15.51
C HIS A 80 23.93 -12.49 -14.13
N ARG A 81 24.04 -11.20 -13.81
CA ARG A 81 23.77 -10.67 -12.46
C ARG A 81 22.31 -10.29 -12.20
N ALA A 82 21.50 -10.03 -13.24
CA ALA A 82 20.12 -9.54 -13.12
C ALA A 82 19.28 -9.95 -14.35
N GLY A 83 17.97 -9.68 -14.29
CA GLY A 83 17.06 -9.79 -15.45
C GLY A 83 16.51 -11.19 -15.73
N ARG A 84 16.81 -12.20 -14.88
CA ARG A 84 16.42 -13.59 -15.15
C ARG A 84 15.01 -13.95 -14.68
N PHE A 85 14.60 -13.47 -13.52
CA PHE A 85 13.31 -13.83 -12.91
C PHE A 85 12.52 -12.59 -12.51
N LEU A 86 11.24 -12.58 -12.88
CA LEU A 86 10.20 -11.68 -12.36
C LEU A 86 9.17 -12.55 -11.65
N LEU A 87 9.06 -12.38 -10.34
CA LEU A 87 8.11 -13.11 -9.49
C LEU A 87 6.96 -12.18 -9.12
N LEU A 88 5.73 -12.64 -9.30
CA LEU A 88 4.54 -11.89 -8.90
C LEU A 88 3.88 -12.58 -7.71
N GLY A 89 3.42 -11.79 -6.75
CA GLY A 89 2.73 -12.29 -5.56
C GLY A 89 1.61 -11.38 -5.10
N SER A 90 0.51 -11.98 -4.64
CA SER A 90 -0.70 -11.27 -4.20
C SER A 90 -0.77 -11.08 -2.68
N ALA A 91 0.39 -11.05 -2.00
CA ALA A 91 0.49 -10.91 -0.55
C ALA A 91 1.65 -10.00 -0.16
N SER A 92 1.71 -9.62 1.12
CA SER A 92 2.81 -8.84 1.66
C SER A 92 4.13 -9.61 1.68
N MET A 93 5.22 -8.86 1.80
CA MET A 93 6.56 -9.43 1.97
C MET A 93 6.66 -10.23 3.28
N GLU A 94 5.97 -9.81 4.34
CA GLU A 94 6.00 -10.51 5.63
C GLU A 94 5.36 -11.90 5.53
N LEU A 95 4.22 -12.02 4.87
CA LEU A 95 3.57 -13.30 4.63
C LEU A 95 4.45 -14.27 3.79
N MET A 96 5.23 -13.72 2.86
CA MET A 96 6.13 -14.50 2.01
C MET A 96 7.54 -14.66 2.61
N ARG A 97 7.82 -14.06 3.76
CA ARG A 97 9.17 -13.92 4.34
C ARG A 97 9.95 -15.24 4.40
N GLN A 98 9.36 -16.29 4.95
CA GLN A 98 10.06 -17.59 5.07
C GLN A 98 10.52 -18.15 3.71
N SER A 99 9.68 -17.97 2.68
CA SER A 99 10.00 -18.40 1.32
C SER A 99 11.06 -17.50 0.68
N LEU A 100 10.95 -16.20 0.90
CA LEU A 100 11.86 -15.19 0.34
C LEU A 100 13.22 -15.13 1.04
N GLU A 101 13.35 -15.61 2.29
CA GLU A 101 14.63 -15.70 3.01
C GLU A 101 15.68 -16.48 2.22
N SER A 102 15.26 -17.50 1.48
CA SER A 102 16.16 -18.28 0.60
C SER A 102 16.78 -17.44 -0.52
N LEU A 103 16.15 -16.32 -0.91
CA LEU A 103 16.61 -15.40 -1.96
C LEU A 103 17.26 -14.12 -1.40
N ALA A 104 17.53 -14.05 -0.09
CA ALA A 104 18.14 -12.88 0.52
C ALA A 104 19.44 -12.46 -0.20
N GLY A 105 19.58 -11.16 -0.50
CA GLY A 105 20.73 -10.61 -1.26
C GLY A 105 20.74 -10.93 -2.76
N ARG A 106 19.69 -11.58 -3.28
CA ARG A 106 19.57 -11.97 -4.69
C ARG A 106 18.38 -11.34 -5.41
N ILE A 107 17.52 -10.67 -4.67
CA ILE A 107 16.24 -10.20 -5.16
C ILE A 107 16.00 -8.76 -4.69
N SER A 108 15.35 -7.97 -5.52
CA SER A 108 14.78 -6.67 -5.18
C SER A 108 13.26 -6.79 -5.13
N TYR A 109 12.65 -6.01 -4.25
CA TYR A 109 11.21 -6.00 -4.02
C TYR A 109 10.63 -4.67 -4.49
N ILE A 110 9.49 -4.75 -5.16
CA ILE A 110 8.65 -3.61 -5.50
C ILE A 110 7.24 -3.93 -5.01
N GLU A 111 6.65 -3.01 -4.25
CA GLU A 111 5.24 -3.08 -3.90
C GLU A 111 4.45 -2.26 -4.93
N MET A 112 3.49 -2.90 -5.60
CA MET A 112 2.58 -2.28 -6.55
C MET A 112 1.24 -2.03 -5.85
N GLY A 113 0.86 -0.76 -5.75
CA GLY A 113 -0.47 -0.33 -5.31
C GLY A 113 -1.49 -0.35 -6.44
N GLY A 114 -2.68 0.18 -6.17
CA GLY A 114 -3.62 0.61 -7.20
C GLY A 114 -3.09 1.84 -7.95
N LEU A 115 -3.87 2.33 -8.92
CA LEU A 115 -3.57 3.57 -9.63
C LEU A 115 -3.42 4.73 -8.64
N ASN A 116 -2.48 5.61 -8.92
CA ASN A 116 -2.24 6.83 -8.16
C ASN A 116 -2.38 8.06 -9.06
N LEU A 117 -2.29 9.26 -8.47
CA LEU A 117 -2.47 10.52 -9.19
C LEU A 117 -1.45 10.77 -10.32
N MET A 118 -0.29 10.08 -10.31
CA MET A 118 0.71 10.21 -11.37
C MET A 118 0.42 9.29 -12.58
N GLU A 119 -0.58 8.40 -12.47
CA GLU A 119 -0.94 7.39 -13.46
C GLU A 119 -2.29 7.65 -14.13
N ILE A 120 -2.95 8.77 -13.79
CA ILE A 120 -4.21 9.23 -14.38
C ILE A 120 -4.03 10.61 -15.01
N ASP A 121 -5.02 11.07 -15.77
CA ASP A 121 -5.01 12.43 -16.32
C ASP A 121 -5.12 13.46 -15.19
N ASP A 122 -4.28 14.50 -15.23
CA ASP A 122 -4.20 15.51 -14.17
C ASP A 122 -5.31 16.57 -14.35
N ASN A 123 -6.55 16.16 -14.18
CA ASN A 123 -7.71 17.05 -14.17
C ASN A 123 -8.56 16.81 -12.90
N PRO A 124 -9.39 17.77 -12.48
CA PRO A 124 -10.17 17.66 -11.25
C PRO A 124 -11.17 16.49 -11.22
N GLU A 125 -11.73 16.12 -12.37
CA GLU A 125 -12.73 15.06 -12.49
C GLU A 125 -12.11 13.67 -12.27
N ASP A 126 -10.98 13.40 -12.92
CA ASP A 126 -10.25 12.14 -12.74
C ASP A 126 -9.68 11.99 -11.34
N ARG A 127 -9.14 13.07 -10.76
CA ARG A 127 -8.70 13.09 -9.35
C ARG A 127 -9.82 12.78 -8.38
N GLN A 128 -11.00 13.35 -8.62
CA GLN A 128 -12.20 13.09 -7.82
C GLN A 128 -12.69 11.66 -7.97
N THR A 129 -12.71 11.15 -9.20
CA THR A 129 -13.07 9.76 -9.51
C THR A 129 -12.12 8.78 -8.83
N LEU A 130 -10.80 9.02 -8.90
CA LEU A 130 -9.80 8.19 -8.23
C LEU A 130 -10.01 8.19 -6.70
N TRP A 131 -10.28 9.34 -6.10
CA TRP A 131 -10.54 9.40 -4.67
C TRP A 131 -11.84 8.70 -4.29
N LEU A 132 -12.92 8.86 -5.07
CA LEU A 132 -14.22 8.26 -4.77
C LEU A 132 -14.21 6.74 -4.98
N ARG A 133 -13.71 6.27 -6.15
CA ARG A 133 -13.77 4.88 -6.58
C ARG A 133 -12.56 4.04 -6.16
N GLY A 134 -11.48 4.71 -5.69
CA GLY A 134 -10.22 4.05 -5.35
C GLY A 134 -9.32 3.80 -6.55
N GLY A 135 -8.13 3.26 -6.27
CA GLY A 135 -7.07 3.02 -7.26
C GLY A 135 -7.09 1.62 -7.90
N PHE A 136 -8.03 0.74 -7.55
CA PHE A 136 -8.16 -0.53 -8.27
C PHE A 136 -8.59 -0.26 -9.72
N PRO A 137 -7.84 -0.76 -10.75
CA PRO A 137 -8.09 -0.41 -12.14
C PRO A 137 -9.53 -0.67 -12.58
N ASP A 138 -10.12 -1.83 -12.26
CA ASP A 138 -11.47 -2.18 -12.66
C ASP A 138 -12.56 -1.35 -11.94
N SER A 139 -12.26 -0.81 -10.74
CA SER A 139 -13.15 0.13 -10.06
C SER A 139 -13.03 1.54 -10.65
N TYR A 140 -11.78 2.02 -10.84
CA TYR A 140 -11.54 3.35 -11.41
C TYR A 140 -12.10 3.50 -12.82
N LEU A 141 -11.87 2.48 -13.68
CA LEU A 141 -12.28 2.45 -15.08
C LEU A 141 -13.74 1.95 -15.29
N ALA A 142 -14.50 1.72 -14.23
CA ALA A 142 -15.89 1.28 -14.34
C ALA A 142 -16.74 2.28 -15.12
N SER A 143 -17.73 1.77 -15.86
CA SER A 143 -18.60 2.57 -16.73
C SER A 143 -19.38 3.66 -15.98
N ASP A 144 -19.73 3.38 -14.75
CA ASP A 144 -20.51 4.27 -13.87
C ASP A 144 -20.24 3.96 -12.39
N GLU A 145 -20.86 4.72 -11.50
CA GLU A 145 -20.65 4.57 -10.05
C GLU A 145 -21.23 3.25 -9.52
N ASP A 146 -22.36 2.80 -10.01
CA ASP A 146 -22.99 1.55 -9.56
C ASP A 146 -22.13 0.34 -9.93
N ALA A 147 -21.55 0.31 -11.14
CA ALA A 147 -20.61 -0.72 -11.56
C ALA A 147 -19.34 -0.74 -10.70
N ALA A 148 -18.80 0.43 -10.34
CA ALA A 148 -17.68 0.53 -9.43
C ALA A 148 -18.00 0.00 -8.01
N LEU A 149 -19.17 0.35 -7.49
CA LEU A 149 -19.63 -0.10 -6.18
C LEU A 149 -19.84 -1.62 -6.13
N ASP A 150 -20.46 -2.19 -7.16
CA ASP A 150 -20.68 -3.63 -7.27
C ASP A 150 -19.34 -4.39 -7.38
N TRP A 151 -18.41 -3.85 -8.14
CA TRP A 151 -17.08 -4.42 -8.26
C TRP A 151 -16.34 -4.42 -6.91
N LEU A 152 -16.34 -3.29 -6.19
CA LEU A 152 -15.72 -3.17 -4.86
C LEU A 152 -16.35 -4.12 -3.83
N GLU A 153 -17.68 -4.28 -3.84
CA GLU A 153 -18.36 -5.22 -2.95
C GLU A 153 -17.94 -6.67 -3.25
N ASN A 154 -17.86 -7.03 -4.53
CA ASN A 154 -17.40 -8.35 -4.94
C ASN A 154 -15.94 -8.58 -4.61
N LEU A 155 -15.08 -7.55 -4.71
CA LEU A 155 -13.67 -7.60 -4.30
C LEU A 155 -13.55 -7.86 -2.80
N ILE A 156 -14.23 -7.06 -1.97
CA ILE A 156 -14.26 -7.22 -0.51
C ILE A 156 -14.69 -8.63 -0.14
N ARG A 157 -15.78 -9.12 -0.75
CA ARG A 157 -16.27 -10.47 -0.53
C ARG A 157 -15.24 -11.54 -0.92
N THR A 158 -14.58 -11.38 -2.05
CA THR A 158 -13.54 -12.30 -2.54
C THR A 158 -12.36 -12.37 -1.57
N TYR A 159 -11.88 -11.24 -1.07
CA TYR A 159 -10.82 -11.22 -0.06
C TYR A 159 -11.21 -11.98 1.21
N LEU A 160 -12.43 -11.77 1.69
CA LEU A 160 -12.88 -12.35 2.95
C LEU A 160 -13.21 -13.85 2.86
N GLU A 161 -13.86 -14.28 1.77
CA GLU A 161 -14.38 -15.64 1.64
C GLU A 161 -13.43 -16.60 0.92
N ARG A 162 -12.57 -16.10 0.02
CA ARG A 162 -11.69 -16.92 -0.81
C ARG A 162 -10.22 -16.72 -0.46
N ASP A 163 -9.72 -15.48 -0.51
CA ASP A 163 -8.29 -15.22 -0.46
C ASP A 163 -7.73 -15.44 0.95
N THR A 164 -8.42 -14.97 1.98
CA THR A 164 -8.03 -15.18 3.39
C THR A 164 -7.88 -16.69 3.73
N PRO A 165 -8.85 -17.58 3.44
CA PRO A 165 -8.68 -19.01 3.65
C PRO A 165 -7.59 -19.66 2.79
N GLN A 166 -7.39 -19.21 1.53
CA GLN A 166 -6.36 -19.76 0.65
C GLN A 166 -4.95 -19.49 1.16
N LEU A 167 -4.75 -18.40 1.89
CA LEU A 167 -3.49 -18.06 2.55
C LEU A 167 -3.30 -18.77 3.89
N GLY A 168 -4.23 -19.68 4.26
CA GLY A 168 -4.15 -20.49 5.47
C GLY A 168 -4.78 -19.87 6.71
N PHE A 169 -5.38 -18.70 6.60
CA PHE A 169 -6.03 -18.04 7.73
C PHE A 169 -7.45 -18.60 7.96
N ARG A 170 -7.68 -19.15 9.15
CA ARG A 170 -8.99 -19.71 9.55
C ARG A 170 -9.77 -18.66 10.35
N VAL A 171 -10.32 -17.68 9.67
CA VAL A 171 -11.07 -16.57 10.27
C VAL A 171 -12.48 -16.52 9.67
N PRO A 172 -13.55 -16.39 10.47
CA PRO A 172 -14.89 -16.20 9.92
C PRO A 172 -14.97 -14.88 9.12
N ALA A 173 -15.36 -14.97 7.84
CA ALA A 173 -15.44 -13.83 6.93
C ALA A 173 -16.30 -12.69 7.50
N VAL A 174 -17.41 -13.01 8.18
CA VAL A 174 -18.31 -12.05 8.83
C VAL A 174 -17.58 -11.26 9.92
N MET A 175 -16.75 -11.92 10.73
CA MET A 175 -16.00 -11.26 11.80
C MET A 175 -14.91 -10.33 11.23
N LEU A 176 -14.20 -10.80 10.21
CA LEU A 176 -13.18 -10.00 9.55
C LEU A 176 -13.80 -8.77 8.85
N ARG A 177 -14.97 -8.93 8.21
CA ARG A 177 -15.72 -7.81 7.62
C ARG A 177 -16.15 -6.78 8.68
N ARG A 178 -16.69 -7.24 9.81
CA ARG A 178 -17.08 -6.36 10.92
C ARG A 178 -15.89 -5.56 11.43
N LEU A 179 -14.75 -6.23 11.68
CA LEU A 179 -13.53 -5.55 12.09
C LEU A 179 -13.09 -4.52 11.04
N TRP A 180 -13.05 -4.90 9.76
CA TRP A 180 -12.62 -4.00 8.70
C TRP A 180 -13.51 -2.76 8.59
N THR A 181 -14.84 -2.92 8.71
CA THR A 181 -15.79 -1.78 8.80
C THR A 181 -15.52 -0.90 10.02
N MET A 182 -15.22 -1.49 11.20
CA MET A 182 -14.86 -0.71 12.39
C MET A 182 -13.55 0.06 12.18
N LEU A 183 -12.56 -0.51 11.51
CA LEU A 183 -11.31 0.14 11.16
C LEU A 183 -11.52 1.28 10.15
N ALA A 184 -12.47 1.11 9.21
CA ALA A 184 -12.86 2.16 8.27
C ALA A 184 -13.40 3.40 9.00
N HIS A 185 -14.20 3.23 10.07
CA HIS A 185 -14.64 4.33 10.94
C HIS A 185 -13.51 4.95 11.77
N LEU A 186 -12.41 4.24 11.97
CA LEU A 186 -11.22 4.68 12.70
C LEU A 186 -10.07 5.07 11.75
N GLN A 187 -10.39 5.43 10.52
CA GLN A 187 -9.42 5.82 9.48
C GLN A 187 -8.41 6.84 10.01
N GLY A 188 -7.10 6.51 9.93
CA GLY A 188 -6.02 7.40 10.38
C GLY A 188 -5.90 7.57 11.90
N GLU A 189 -6.56 6.73 12.69
CA GLU A 189 -6.50 6.79 14.15
C GLU A 189 -5.61 5.70 14.75
N THR A 190 -5.18 5.94 15.99
CA THR A 190 -4.54 4.89 16.80
C THR A 190 -5.61 3.98 17.38
N ILE A 191 -5.38 2.66 17.31
CA ILE A 191 -6.39 1.66 17.66
C ILE A 191 -6.31 1.28 19.14
N ASN A 192 -7.49 1.21 19.78
CA ASN A 192 -7.67 0.57 21.08
C ASN A 192 -8.15 -0.88 20.88
N TYR A 193 -7.24 -1.83 20.92
CA TYR A 193 -7.52 -3.25 20.70
C TYR A 193 -8.55 -3.82 21.67
N SER A 194 -8.54 -3.41 22.94
CA SER A 194 -9.50 -3.89 23.94
C SER A 194 -10.92 -3.42 23.65
N LYS A 195 -11.08 -2.19 23.14
CA LYS A 195 -12.39 -1.66 22.74
C LYS A 195 -12.94 -2.40 21.53
N LEU A 196 -12.10 -2.67 20.51
CA LEU A 196 -12.49 -3.45 19.34
C LEU A 196 -12.83 -4.89 19.73
N ALA A 197 -12.04 -5.51 20.61
CA ALA A 197 -12.26 -6.85 21.10
C ALA A 197 -13.62 -7.00 21.81
N SER A 198 -13.96 -6.03 22.68
CA SER A 198 -15.26 -6.00 23.36
C SER A 198 -16.42 -5.90 22.36
N ASN A 199 -16.28 -5.06 21.31
CA ASN A 199 -17.34 -4.89 20.30
C ASN A 199 -17.51 -6.10 19.38
N LEU A 200 -16.46 -6.92 19.22
CA LEU A 200 -16.45 -8.15 18.40
C LEU A 200 -16.69 -9.42 19.23
N GLU A 201 -16.81 -9.29 20.55
CA GLU A 201 -16.96 -10.42 21.49
C GLU A 201 -15.82 -11.44 21.36
N VAL A 202 -14.59 -10.96 21.18
CA VAL A 202 -13.36 -11.74 21.09
C VAL A 202 -12.28 -11.17 22.02
N ASP A 203 -11.14 -11.81 22.13
CA ASP A 203 -10.00 -11.25 22.86
C ASP A 203 -9.16 -10.28 22.02
N ALA A 204 -8.35 -9.45 22.69
CA ALA A 204 -7.52 -8.43 22.02
C ALA A 204 -6.42 -9.05 21.13
N LYS A 205 -5.98 -10.28 21.41
CA LYS A 205 -4.99 -11.00 20.60
C LYS A 205 -5.61 -11.42 19.27
N THR A 206 -6.86 -11.86 19.30
CA THR A 206 -7.64 -12.20 18.10
C THR A 206 -7.82 -10.97 17.21
N VAL A 207 -8.15 -9.80 17.79
CA VAL A 207 -8.24 -8.54 17.03
C VAL A 207 -6.90 -8.19 16.39
N SER A 208 -5.79 -8.29 17.15
CA SER A 208 -4.45 -8.06 16.59
C SER A 208 -4.17 -8.96 15.40
N HIS A 209 -4.44 -10.25 15.54
CA HIS A 209 -4.26 -11.23 14.48
C HIS A 209 -5.09 -10.88 13.21
N TYR A 210 -6.34 -10.45 13.38
CA TYR A 210 -7.19 -10.05 12.25
C TYR A 210 -6.67 -8.79 11.56
N ILE A 211 -6.13 -7.84 12.32
CA ILE A 211 -5.49 -6.63 11.77
C ILE A 211 -4.22 -7.02 11.00
N ASP A 212 -3.41 -7.93 11.53
CA ASP A 212 -2.22 -8.44 10.86
C ASP A 212 -2.58 -9.10 9.52
N ILE A 213 -3.65 -9.92 9.48
CA ILE A 213 -4.16 -10.52 8.23
C ILE A 213 -4.51 -9.44 7.19
N LEU A 214 -5.29 -8.42 7.56
CA LEU A 214 -5.66 -7.35 6.63
C LEU A 214 -4.43 -6.54 6.17
N THR A 215 -3.44 -6.37 7.03
CA THR A 215 -2.16 -5.72 6.70
C THR A 215 -1.35 -6.58 5.74
N ASP A 216 -1.29 -7.89 5.96
CA ASP A 216 -0.59 -8.85 5.11
C ASP A 216 -1.23 -9.02 3.74
N LEU A 217 -2.54 -8.82 3.65
CA LEU A 217 -3.27 -8.75 2.38
C LEU A 217 -3.10 -7.40 1.66
N LEU A 218 -2.33 -6.47 2.22
CA LEU A 218 -2.13 -5.11 1.70
C LEU A 218 -3.43 -4.29 1.61
N LEU A 219 -4.38 -4.56 2.50
CA LEU A 219 -5.68 -3.87 2.58
C LEU A 219 -5.68 -2.79 3.67
N LEU A 220 -4.77 -2.92 4.65
CA LEU A 220 -4.51 -1.92 5.68
C LEU A 220 -3.06 -1.44 5.61
N ARG A 221 -2.88 -0.13 5.77
CA ARG A 221 -1.60 0.50 6.05
C ARG A 221 -1.43 0.63 7.55
N ARG A 222 -0.33 0.12 8.07
CA ARG A 222 0.14 0.40 9.41
C ARG A 222 1.23 1.45 9.33
N LEU A 223 0.98 2.63 9.87
CA LEU A 223 1.94 3.72 9.92
C LEU A 223 2.50 3.82 11.33
N GLU A 224 3.82 3.63 11.47
CA GLU A 224 4.49 3.63 12.76
C GLU A 224 4.71 5.06 13.28
N PRO A 225 4.75 5.26 14.60
CA PRO A 225 5.07 6.55 15.16
C PRO A 225 6.57 6.88 15.00
N TRP A 226 6.87 8.14 14.74
CA TRP A 226 8.24 8.65 14.72
C TRP A 226 8.85 8.62 16.11
N HIS A 227 9.94 7.89 16.30
CA HIS A 227 10.70 7.82 17.52
C HIS A 227 11.99 8.64 17.39
N ALA A 228 11.88 9.96 17.48
CA ALA A 228 13.05 10.80 17.66
C ALA A 228 13.46 10.82 19.15
N ASN A 229 14.74 11.12 19.44
CA ASN A 229 15.23 11.40 20.79
C ASN A 229 14.67 12.74 21.33
N VAL A 230 13.35 12.87 21.34
CA VAL A 230 12.64 14.06 21.78
C VAL A 230 12.35 13.92 23.27
N LYS A 231 12.63 14.98 24.06
CA LYS A 231 12.29 15.04 25.49
C LYS A 231 10.77 14.97 25.77
N LYS A 232 9.93 14.91 24.73
CA LYS A 232 8.47 14.88 24.83
C LYS A 232 7.95 13.44 24.83
N ARG A 233 6.90 13.16 25.60
CA ARG A 233 6.22 11.86 25.61
C ARG A 233 5.44 11.69 24.30
N VAL A 234 5.89 10.76 23.46
CA VAL A 234 5.31 10.45 22.14
C VAL A 234 4.32 9.28 22.25
N VAL A 235 3.28 9.27 21.44
CA VAL A 235 2.36 8.13 21.26
C VAL A 235 3.16 6.96 20.67
N LYS A 236 2.93 5.76 21.19
CA LYS A 236 3.66 4.54 20.78
C LYS A 236 2.85 3.62 19.87
N SER A 237 1.53 3.77 19.84
CA SER A 237 0.65 2.92 19.04
C SER A 237 0.62 3.39 17.59
N PRO A 238 0.68 2.48 16.61
CA PRO A 238 0.60 2.85 15.20
C PRO A 238 -0.78 3.40 14.82
N ARG A 239 -0.83 4.13 13.70
CA ARG A 239 -2.07 4.50 13.00
C ARG A 239 -2.39 3.47 11.93
N TYR A 240 -3.68 3.34 11.65
CA TYR A 240 -4.13 2.43 10.61
C TYR A 240 -5.00 3.16 9.60
N TYR A 241 -4.78 2.82 8.32
CA TYR A 241 -5.56 3.33 7.20
C TYR A 241 -6.06 2.16 6.37
N VAL A 242 -7.34 2.17 5.97
CA VAL A 242 -7.78 1.39 4.82
C VAL A 242 -7.08 2.00 3.61
N ARG A 243 -6.27 1.21 2.91
CA ARG A 243 -5.33 1.72 1.90
C ARG A 243 -6.04 2.30 0.69
N ASP A 244 -7.07 1.62 0.22
CA ASP A 244 -7.84 2.07 -0.93
C ASP A 244 -9.06 2.88 -0.49
N SER A 245 -9.20 4.08 -1.04
CA SER A 245 -10.29 4.99 -0.69
C SER A 245 -11.66 4.48 -1.16
N GLY A 246 -11.73 3.76 -2.29
CA GLY A 246 -12.98 3.13 -2.76
C GLY A 246 -13.44 2.03 -1.81
N ILE A 247 -12.53 1.17 -1.35
CA ILE A 247 -12.84 0.17 -0.31
C ILE A 247 -13.28 0.85 0.98
N LEU A 248 -12.60 1.91 1.42
CA LEU A 248 -13.01 2.69 2.59
C LEU A 248 -14.45 3.19 2.45
N HIS A 249 -14.76 3.83 1.33
CA HIS A 249 -16.08 4.38 1.04
C HIS A 249 -17.13 3.26 1.00
N ARG A 250 -16.84 2.15 0.33
CA ARG A 250 -17.76 1.00 0.27
C ARG A 250 -18.06 0.40 1.64
N LEU A 251 -17.05 0.25 2.51
CA LEU A 251 -17.24 -0.25 3.88
C LEU A 251 -18.09 0.68 4.74
N LEU A 252 -18.07 1.99 4.47
CA LEU A 252 -18.82 3.02 5.16
C LEU A 252 -20.19 3.33 4.52
N GLY A 253 -20.56 2.67 3.42
CA GLY A 253 -21.80 2.91 2.69
C GLY A 253 -21.86 4.26 1.98
N ILE A 254 -20.70 4.82 1.62
CA ILE A 254 -20.56 6.06 0.84
C ILE A 254 -20.58 5.68 -0.63
N ASN A 255 -21.65 6.08 -1.34
CA ASN A 255 -21.93 5.61 -2.70
C ASN A 255 -21.85 6.73 -3.74
N SER A 256 -21.62 7.96 -3.35
CA SER A 256 -21.53 9.10 -4.26
C SER A 256 -20.67 10.22 -3.68
N GLN A 257 -20.26 11.15 -4.53
CA GLN A 257 -19.51 12.34 -4.11
C GLN A 257 -20.30 13.16 -3.08
N ASP A 258 -21.60 13.38 -3.26
CA ASP A 258 -22.44 14.14 -2.34
C ASP A 258 -22.48 13.47 -0.95
N THR A 259 -22.58 12.15 -0.94
CA THR A 259 -22.55 11.37 0.31
C THR A 259 -21.19 11.49 0.99
N LEU A 260 -20.09 11.47 0.24
CA LEU A 260 -18.73 11.64 0.76
C LEU A 260 -18.55 13.05 1.35
N LEU A 261 -18.94 14.09 0.62
CA LEU A 261 -18.79 15.49 1.06
C LEU A 261 -19.56 15.81 2.33
N SER A 262 -20.68 15.12 2.58
CA SER A 262 -21.49 15.26 3.79
C SER A 262 -21.08 14.31 4.93
N ASN A 263 -20.13 13.41 4.70
CA ASN A 263 -19.75 12.39 5.69
C ASN A 263 -18.69 12.91 6.67
N PRO A 264 -18.79 12.62 7.96
CA PRO A 264 -17.76 12.98 8.95
C PRO A 264 -16.35 12.42 8.65
N VAL A 265 -16.25 11.34 7.87
CA VAL A 265 -14.98 10.73 7.49
C VAL A 265 -14.21 11.53 6.43
N LEU A 266 -14.83 12.54 5.80
CA LEU A 266 -14.29 13.28 4.65
C LEU A 266 -12.81 13.64 4.81
N GLY A 267 -12.45 14.31 5.90
CA GLY A 267 -11.08 14.74 6.17
C GLY A 267 -10.12 13.56 6.34
N LYS A 268 -10.56 12.49 7.01
CA LYS A 268 -9.75 11.30 7.22
C LYS A 268 -9.66 10.39 5.98
N SER A 269 -10.69 10.39 5.14
CA SER A 269 -10.64 9.75 3.83
C SER A 269 -9.61 10.44 2.92
N TRP A 270 -9.63 11.78 2.87
CA TRP A 270 -8.63 12.56 2.14
C TRP A 270 -7.21 12.34 2.67
N GLU A 271 -7.04 12.34 4.00
CA GLU A 271 -5.75 12.07 4.63
C GLU A 271 -5.20 10.70 4.20
N GLY A 272 -6.01 9.63 4.28
CA GLY A 272 -5.60 8.29 3.86
C GLY A 272 -5.29 8.20 2.36
N PHE A 273 -6.11 8.83 1.52
CA PHE A 273 -5.88 8.93 0.08
C PHE A 273 -4.56 9.64 -0.23
N ALA A 274 -4.29 10.79 0.41
CA ALA A 274 -3.04 11.52 0.23
C ALA A 274 -1.82 10.73 0.74
N VAL A 275 -1.93 10.06 1.90
CA VAL A 275 -0.86 9.21 2.44
C VAL A 275 -0.50 8.11 1.45
N GLU A 276 -1.47 7.32 0.93
CA GLU A 276 -1.18 6.23 -0.01
C GLU A 276 -0.58 6.76 -1.33
N ASN A 277 -1.08 7.87 -1.86
CA ASN A 277 -0.54 8.50 -3.06
C ASN A 277 0.92 8.95 -2.85
N ILE A 278 1.22 9.63 -1.74
CA ILE A 278 2.59 10.05 -1.41
C ILE A 278 3.51 8.83 -1.27
N LEU A 279 3.08 7.80 -0.54
CA LEU A 279 3.90 6.62 -0.29
C LEU A 279 4.16 5.81 -1.57
N SER A 280 3.27 5.85 -2.56
CA SER A 280 3.42 5.13 -3.83
C SER A 280 4.57 5.62 -4.70
N VAL A 281 5.01 6.87 -4.53
CA VAL A 281 6.08 7.50 -5.32
C VAL A 281 7.41 7.59 -4.58
N LEU A 282 7.47 7.15 -3.33
CA LEU A 282 8.69 7.24 -2.54
C LEU A 282 9.79 6.31 -3.06
N PRO A 283 11.07 6.74 -2.97
CA PRO A 283 12.20 5.85 -3.21
C PRO A 283 12.16 4.63 -2.28
N SER A 284 12.61 3.48 -2.77
CA SER A 284 12.53 2.18 -2.08
C SER A 284 13.21 2.12 -0.69
N ARG A 285 14.06 3.11 -0.35
CA ARG A 285 14.74 3.21 0.94
C ARG A 285 14.22 4.34 1.83
N ALA A 286 13.16 5.03 1.39
CA ALA A 286 12.51 6.02 2.23
C ALA A 286 11.71 5.31 3.33
N GLU A 287 11.68 5.92 4.50
CA GLU A 287 10.94 5.42 5.66
C GLU A 287 9.81 6.40 5.98
N SER A 288 8.62 5.90 6.32
CA SER A 288 7.44 6.73 6.59
C SER A 288 6.90 6.50 8.00
N TYR A 289 6.50 7.59 8.64
CA TYR A 289 6.04 7.63 10.03
C TYR A 289 4.96 8.70 10.19
N PHE A 290 4.27 8.70 11.32
CA PHE A 290 3.55 9.87 11.81
C PHE A 290 4.18 10.36 13.11
N TYR A 291 3.88 11.59 13.51
CA TYR A 291 4.33 12.10 14.79
C TYR A 291 3.14 12.61 15.60
N ARG A 292 3.04 12.17 16.87
CA ARG A 292 2.04 12.67 17.81
C ARG A 292 2.57 12.64 19.23
N THR A 293 2.44 13.78 19.93
CA THR A 293 2.76 13.88 21.34
C THR A 293 1.54 13.61 22.21
N ALA A 294 1.77 13.24 23.48
CA ALA A 294 0.70 13.12 24.45
C ALA A 294 -0.07 14.44 24.70
N ALA A 295 0.55 15.59 24.39
CA ALA A 295 -0.04 16.93 24.49
C ALA A 295 -0.87 17.33 23.25
N GLY A 296 -0.96 16.46 22.23
CA GLY A 296 -1.78 16.67 21.03
C GLY A 296 -1.11 17.40 19.88
N ALA A 297 0.21 17.70 19.95
CA ALA A 297 0.97 18.17 18.78
C ALA A 297 1.15 17.01 17.80
N GLU A 298 0.93 17.23 16.50
CA GLU A 298 0.80 16.17 15.52
C GLU A 298 1.38 16.60 14.16
N ILE A 299 1.93 15.61 13.41
CA ILE A 299 2.25 15.68 11.99
C ILE A 299 1.69 14.40 11.37
N ASP A 300 0.89 14.55 10.32
CA ASP A 300 0.16 13.42 9.72
C ASP A 300 1.12 12.44 9.04
N LEU A 301 2.16 12.94 8.34
CA LEU A 301 3.16 12.10 7.69
C LEU A 301 4.58 12.71 7.86
N VAL A 302 5.50 11.90 8.34
CA VAL A 302 6.94 12.20 8.43
C VAL A 302 7.67 11.22 7.54
N ILE A 303 8.42 11.73 6.55
CA ILE A 303 9.22 10.90 5.64
C ILE A 303 10.69 11.14 5.91
N LYS A 304 11.44 10.06 6.11
CA LYS A 304 12.91 10.08 6.17
C LYS A 304 13.44 9.57 4.85
N MET A 305 14.05 10.47 4.09
CA MET A 305 14.63 10.16 2.79
C MET A 305 15.99 9.45 2.93
N PRO A 306 16.43 8.69 1.92
CA PRO A 306 17.77 8.10 1.89
C PRO A 306 18.91 9.12 1.98
N SER A 307 18.66 10.37 1.57
CA SER A 307 19.55 11.53 1.71
C SER A 307 19.68 12.04 3.15
N ALA A 308 18.97 11.43 4.12
CA ALA A 308 18.80 11.86 5.50
C ALA A 308 17.95 13.14 5.68
N GLU A 309 17.33 13.65 4.63
CA GLU A 309 16.33 14.70 4.72
C GLU A 309 15.07 14.18 5.41
N ILE A 310 14.44 15.04 6.20
CA ILE A 310 13.19 14.73 6.91
C ILE A 310 12.11 15.67 6.40
N TRP A 311 11.04 15.10 5.87
CA TRP A 311 9.90 15.82 5.33
C TRP A 311 8.73 15.70 6.30
N ALA A 312 8.24 16.82 6.78
CA ALA A 312 7.06 16.91 7.64
C ALA A 312 5.86 17.40 6.82
N ILE A 313 4.81 16.61 6.78
CA ILE A 313 3.65 16.83 5.92
C ILE A 313 2.39 16.79 6.77
N GLU A 314 1.65 17.88 6.76
CA GLU A 314 0.28 17.99 7.28
C GLU A 314 -0.69 17.88 6.12
N ILE A 315 -1.81 17.20 6.29
CA ILE A 315 -2.77 16.93 5.21
C ILE A 315 -4.12 17.56 5.54
N LYS A 316 -4.63 18.41 4.64
CA LYS A 316 -5.92 19.11 4.80
C LYS A 316 -6.72 19.01 3.50
N TYR A 317 -8.00 18.71 3.58
CA TYR A 317 -8.88 18.68 2.39
C TYR A 317 -9.24 20.08 1.88
N GLY A 318 -9.41 21.06 2.77
CA GLY A 318 -9.92 22.38 2.40
C GLY A 318 -8.95 23.20 1.55
N ILE A 319 -9.50 24.07 0.69
CA ILE A 319 -8.73 25.00 -0.18
C ILE A 319 -8.06 26.15 0.59
N ALA A 320 -8.43 26.40 1.84
CA ALA A 320 -7.81 27.36 2.74
C ALA A 320 -7.29 26.65 3.99
N PRO A 321 -6.17 25.91 3.89
CA PRO A 321 -5.71 25.05 4.97
C PRO A 321 -5.26 25.89 6.18
N LYS A 322 -5.76 25.53 7.35
CA LYS A 322 -5.32 26.09 8.64
C LYS A 322 -4.45 25.05 9.34
N VAL A 323 -3.21 25.42 9.62
CA VAL A 323 -2.31 24.61 10.45
C VAL A 323 -2.36 25.08 11.91
N GLY A 324 -2.08 24.17 12.81
CA GLY A 324 -1.97 24.50 14.23
C GLY A 324 -0.88 25.55 14.48
N LYS A 325 -1.10 26.47 15.43
CA LYS A 325 -0.15 27.55 15.77
C LYS A 325 1.27 27.04 16.09
N HIS A 326 1.42 25.79 16.47
CA HIS A 326 2.67 25.16 16.83
C HIS A 326 3.21 24.18 15.78
N TYR A 327 2.63 24.13 14.58
CA TYR A 327 3.03 23.17 13.54
C TYR A 327 4.53 23.30 13.19
N SER A 328 5.00 24.52 12.92
CA SER A 328 6.43 24.74 12.62
C SER A 328 7.35 24.28 13.78
N GLN A 329 6.94 24.51 15.04
CA GLN A 329 7.68 24.00 16.21
C GLN A 329 7.64 22.47 16.27
N THR A 330 6.50 21.86 15.94
CA THR A 330 6.35 20.40 15.90
C THR A 330 7.23 19.78 14.82
N CYS A 331 7.35 20.44 13.65
CA CYS A 331 8.30 20.06 12.60
C CYS A 331 9.77 20.12 13.07
N ASN A 332 10.12 21.12 13.87
CA ASN A 332 11.46 21.22 14.45
C ASN A 332 11.73 20.09 15.47
N ASP A 333 10.70 19.63 16.20
CA ASP A 333 10.83 18.50 17.14
C ASP A 333 11.28 17.20 16.45
N VAL A 334 10.86 16.98 15.20
CA VAL A 334 11.26 15.81 14.39
C VAL A 334 12.52 16.07 13.55
N GLY A 335 13.05 17.29 13.57
CA GLY A 335 14.22 17.69 12.78
C GLY A 335 13.90 17.87 11.29
N ALA A 336 12.67 18.28 10.96
CA ALA A 336 12.24 18.42 9.58
C ALA A 336 13.06 19.45 8.80
N THR A 337 13.59 19.03 7.66
CA THR A 337 14.29 19.89 6.68
C THR A 337 13.31 20.51 5.69
N HIS A 338 12.17 19.84 5.46
CA HIS A 338 11.09 20.29 4.58
C HIS A 338 9.76 20.24 5.32
N LYS A 339 8.94 21.29 5.17
CA LYS A 339 7.69 21.47 5.92
C LYS A 339 6.57 21.82 4.95
N TYR A 340 5.65 20.89 4.76
CA TYR A 340 4.56 21.04 3.80
C TYR A 340 3.19 20.90 4.43
N VAL A 341 2.23 21.59 3.82
CA VAL A 341 0.80 21.37 4.03
C VAL A 341 0.22 20.96 2.68
N VAL A 342 -0.16 19.70 2.55
CA VAL A 342 -0.90 19.21 1.39
C VAL A 342 -2.36 19.60 1.54
N TYR A 343 -2.94 20.17 0.47
CA TYR A 343 -4.31 20.66 0.51
C TYR A 343 -5.11 20.26 -0.75
N GLY A 344 -6.40 20.55 -0.77
CA GLY A 344 -7.30 20.17 -1.86
C GLY A 344 -7.28 21.10 -3.10
N GLY A 345 -6.35 22.07 -3.17
CA GLY A 345 -6.18 22.96 -4.32
C GLY A 345 -4.99 22.57 -5.20
N ASP A 346 -4.69 23.40 -6.22
CA ASP A 346 -3.75 23.08 -7.30
C ASP A 346 -2.46 23.91 -7.26
N ASP A 347 -2.35 24.90 -6.38
CA ASP A 347 -1.22 25.85 -6.33
C ASP A 347 -0.16 25.47 -5.28
N GLU A 348 0.98 26.16 -5.35
CA GLU A 348 1.99 26.19 -4.29
C GLU A 348 2.20 27.64 -3.82
N PHE A 349 2.17 27.84 -2.50
CA PHE A 349 2.44 29.15 -1.91
C PHE A 349 3.00 29.04 -0.49
N PRO A 350 3.79 30.04 -0.03
CA PRO A 350 4.35 30.04 1.32
C PRO A 350 3.28 30.39 2.36
N LEU A 351 3.31 29.68 3.51
CA LEU A 351 2.45 29.97 4.67
C LEU A 351 3.20 30.70 5.80
N GLY A 352 4.50 30.98 5.63
CA GLY A 352 5.41 31.51 6.65
C GLY A 352 6.12 30.44 7.47
N ASN A 353 7.18 30.83 8.21
CA ASN A 353 8.00 29.95 9.03
C ASN A 353 8.55 28.71 8.29
N ASP A 354 8.98 28.88 7.05
CA ASP A 354 9.50 27.84 6.14
C ASP A 354 8.49 26.72 5.85
N VAL A 355 7.20 26.99 5.99
CA VAL A 355 6.12 26.07 5.64
C VAL A 355 5.55 26.49 4.27
N SER A 356 5.45 25.52 3.36
CA SER A 356 4.79 25.71 2.06
C SER A 356 3.49 24.91 2.01
N VAL A 357 2.44 25.54 1.47
CA VAL A 357 1.21 24.84 1.04
C VAL A 357 1.43 24.37 -0.38
N ILE A 358 1.07 23.14 -0.68
CA ILE A 358 1.33 22.51 -1.98
C ILE A 358 0.20 21.53 -2.34
N SER A 359 -0.10 21.43 -3.64
CA SER A 359 -1.04 20.40 -4.11
C SER A 359 -0.46 18.99 -3.94
N LEU A 360 -1.34 17.97 -3.85
CA LEU A 360 -0.89 16.59 -3.71
C LEU A 360 -0.05 16.13 -4.91
N SER A 361 -0.48 16.43 -6.13
CA SER A 361 0.23 16.05 -7.36
C SER A 361 1.62 16.71 -7.45
N MET A 362 1.74 17.99 -7.12
CA MET A 362 3.05 18.67 -7.11
C MET A 362 4.01 18.10 -6.06
N LEU A 363 3.50 17.75 -4.86
CA LEU A 363 4.32 17.09 -3.84
C LEU A 363 4.81 15.72 -4.30
N MET A 364 3.93 14.92 -4.92
CA MET A 364 4.30 13.60 -5.47
C MET A 364 5.38 13.72 -6.55
N GLN A 365 5.25 14.67 -7.48
CA GLN A 365 6.28 14.95 -8.49
C GLN A 365 7.62 15.28 -7.85
N ARG A 366 7.63 16.10 -6.79
CA ARG A 366 8.85 16.50 -6.07
C ARG A 366 9.52 15.33 -5.34
N LEU A 367 8.74 14.39 -4.84
CA LEU A 367 9.22 13.21 -4.12
C LEU A 367 9.69 12.08 -5.05
N SER A 368 9.24 12.07 -6.31
CA SER A 368 9.61 11.06 -7.32
C SER A 368 10.94 11.36 -8.02
N LEU A 369 11.49 12.56 -7.86
CA LEU A 369 12.78 13.01 -8.41
C LEU A 369 13.95 12.58 -7.51
#